data_f6bd35e1ed5935bec28fcc0333be2a07
#
_entry.id   f6bd35e1ed5935bec28fcc0333be2a07
#
_cell.length_a   1.000
_cell.length_b   1.000
_cell.length_c   1.000
_cell.angle_alpha   90.00
_cell.angle_beta   90.00
_cell.angle_gamma   90.00
#
_symmetry.space_group_name_H-M   'P 1'
#
loop_
_entity.id
_entity.type
_entity.pdbx_description
1 polymer ?
#
loop_
_entity_poly.entity_id
_entity_poly.type
_entity_poly.pdbx_seq_one_letter_code
_entity_poly.pdbx_strand_id
1 'polypeptide(L)'
;MKIINEITVEIVKNAKDGESIYSLASKIGFAYSAVYKWISELEKYGVISLIRKGNKNVIKINKNLIYKKFKELDNAVSVIEKDNTFWDLVKTLKLKIRFVKGTAATIWTKGSFITGDFYDRIYFLEADKKDADSLKKSLKKEGIAFTEGKANNKRPLVWIIQKEGFEIDKKDGLPVMPLKELVDWGKELNLDNILEQLDNLYNLRLNARYSEVLTNV
;
A
#
# COMPACT_ATOMS: atom_id res chain seq x y z
N MET A 1 -12.70 20.70 -5.54
CA MET A 1 -11.59 21.67 -5.45
C MET A 1 -10.91 21.74 -6.81
N LYS A 2 -10.96 22.89 -7.51
CA LYS A 2 -10.50 22.99 -8.92
C LYS A 2 -8.98 22.85 -9.11
N ILE A 3 -8.20 23.01 -8.05
CA ILE A 3 -6.73 23.02 -8.11
C ILE A 3 -6.12 21.60 -8.14
N ILE A 4 -6.84 20.56 -7.72
CA ILE A 4 -6.35 19.18 -7.77
C ILE A 4 -6.82 18.53 -9.06
N ASN A 5 -5.89 18.30 -9.96
CA ASN A 5 -6.06 17.55 -11.20
C ASN A 5 -4.71 16.95 -11.61
N GLU A 6 -4.70 16.10 -12.63
CA GLU A 6 -3.52 15.39 -13.10
C GLU A 6 -2.33 16.35 -13.36
N ILE A 7 -2.55 17.43 -14.08
CA ILE A 7 -1.48 18.38 -14.44
C ILE A 7 -0.86 19.04 -13.20
N THR A 8 -1.68 19.49 -12.25
CA THR A 8 -1.17 20.13 -11.03
C THR A 8 -0.42 19.16 -10.12
N VAL A 9 -0.86 17.90 -10.03
CA VAL A 9 -0.13 16.86 -9.31
C VAL A 9 1.21 16.62 -9.97
N GLU A 10 1.26 16.45 -11.30
CA GLU A 10 2.51 16.25 -12.03
C GLU A 10 3.45 17.49 -11.95
N ILE A 11 2.91 18.71 -11.97
CA ILE A 11 3.70 19.92 -11.73
C ILE A 11 4.34 19.88 -10.34
N VAL A 12 3.57 19.67 -9.28
CA VAL A 12 4.09 19.70 -7.90
C VAL A 12 5.05 18.55 -7.63
N LYS A 13 4.85 17.40 -8.27
CA LYS A 13 5.70 16.21 -8.18
C LYS A 13 7.07 16.44 -8.81
N ASN A 14 7.11 17.07 -9.98
CA ASN A 14 8.27 17.11 -10.86
C ASN A 14 9.00 18.45 -10.91
N ALA A 15 8.38 19.56 -10.52
CA ALA A 15 9.01 20.88 -10.57
C ALA A 15 10.26 20.96 -9.68
N LYS A 16 11.24 21.73 -10.15
CA LYS A 16 12.46 22.04 -9.39
C LYS A 16 12.67 23.55 -9.32
N ASP A 17 13.26 24.02 -8.23
CA ASP A 17 13.63 25.42 -8.09
C ASP A 17 14.61 25.85 -9.20
N GLY A 18 14.34 26.98 -9.83
CA GLY A 18 15.14 27.51 -10.93
C GLY A 18 14.87 26.92 -12.30
N GLU A 19 13.96 25.93 -12.41
CA GLU A 19 13.55 25.33 -13.68
C GLU A 19 12.63 26.24 -14.47
N SER A 20 12.74 26.26 -15.81
CA SER A 20 11.80 26.99 -16.66
C SER A 20 10.49 26.22 -16.85
N ILE A 21 9.40 26.95 -17.09
CA ILE A 21 8.08 26.31 -17.37
C ILE A 21 8.16 25.42 -18.62
N TYR A 22 8.93 25.80 -19.62
CA TYR A 22 9.12 25.02 -20.85
C TYR A 22 9.80 23.66 -20.54
N SER A 23 10.88 23.68 -19.76
CA SER A 23 11.58 22.46 -19.32
C SER A 23 10.64 21.52 -18.55
N LEU A 24 9.88 22.07 -17.60
CA LEU A 24 8.92 21.29 -16.84
C LEU A 24 7.83 20.69 -17.75
N ALA A 25 7.24 21.47 -18.66
CA ALA A 25 6.20 21.01 -19.57
C ALA A 25 6.69 19.85 -20.45
N SER A 26 7.91 19.98 -21.01
CA SER A 26 8.54 18.91 -21.78
C SER A 26 8.76 17.65 -20.95
N LYS A 27 9.19 17.80 -19.69
CA LYS A 27 9.47 16.69 -18.76
C LYS A 27 8.22 15.91 -18.37
N ILE A 28 7.09 16.60 -18.12
CA ILE A 28 5.83 15.96 -17.69
C ILE A 28 4.92 15.59 -18.87
N GLY A 29 5.30 15.91 -20.11
CA GLY A 29 4.57 15.49 -21.32
C GLY A 29 3.29 16.27 -21.59
N PHE A 30 3.08 17.45 -21.00
CA PHE A 30 1.91 18.30 -21.24
C PHE A 30 2.24 19.53 -22.10
N ALA A 31 1.24 20.03 -22.81
CA ALA A 31 1.39 21.26 -23.58
C ALA A 31 1.81 22.44 -22.69
N TYR A 32 2.74 23.28 -23.17
CA TYR A 32 3.23 24.44 -22.44
C TYR A 32 2.10 25.35 -21.92
N SER A 33 1.10 25.65 -22.78
CA SER A 33 -0.03 26.51 -22.42
C SER A 33 -0.85 25.93 -21.25
N ALA A 34 -1.05 24.63 -21.21
CA ALA A 34 -1.74 23.96 -20.12
C ALA A 34 -0.92 24.04 -18.82
N VAL A 35 0.37 23.75 -18.88
CA VAL A 35 1.27 23.84 -17.73
C VAL A 35 1.36 25.27 -17.21
N TYR A 36 1.52 26.26 -18.10
CA TYR A 36 1.54 27.67 -17.73
C TYR A 36 0.26 28.10 -17.00
N LYS A 37 -0.91 27.73 -17.54
CA LYS A 37 -2.22 28.00 -16.91
C LYS A 37 -2.26 27.47 -15.47
N TRP A 38 -1.85 26.22 -15.27
CA TRP A 38 -1.93 25.60 -13.94
C TRP A 38 -0.83 26.07 -12.99
N ILE A 39 0.35 26.46 -13.47
CA ILE A 39 1.35 27.16 -12.66
C ILE A 39 0.79 28.50 -12.15
N SER A 40 0.11 29.26 -13.01
CA SER A 40 -0.53 30.52 -12.59
C SER A 40 -1.62 30.30 -11.54
N GLU A 41 -2.37 29.19 -11.62
CA GLU A 41 -3.32 28.82 -10.57
C GLU A 41 -2.60 28.42 -9.27
N LEU A 42 -1.55 27.62 -9.34
CA LEU A 42 -0.74 27.24 -8.17
C LEU A 42 -0.06 28.44 -7.51
N GLU A 43 0.27 29.48 -8.29
CA GLU A 43 0.82 30.73 -7.78
C GLU A 43 -0.20 31.49 -6.92
N LYS A 44 -1.47 31.56 -7.34
CA LYS A 44 -2.56 32.16 -6.54
C LYS A 44 -2.72 31.51 -5.17
N TYR A 45 -2.40 30.23 -5.06
CA TYR A 45 -2.43 29.48 -3.79
C TYR A 45 -1.06 29.47 -3.08
N GLY A 46 -0.08 30.20 -3.60
CA GLY A 46 1.25 30.34 -3.01
C GLY A 46 2.07 29.04 -3.03
N VAL A 47 1.71 28.03 -3.83
CA VAL A 47 2.45 26.77 -3.96
C VAL A 47 3.72 26.97 -4.79
N ILE A 48 3.61 27.80 -5.82
CA ILE A 48 4.69 28.17 -6.73
C ILE A 48 4.76 29.68 -6.77
N SER A 49 5.95 30.22 -7.00
CA SER A 49 6.17 31.60 -7.41
C SER A 49 6.99 31.62 -8.70
N LEU A 50 6.65 32.53 -9.61
CA LEU A 50 7.44 32.75 -10.80
C LEU A 50 8.43 33.89 -10.54
N ILE A 51 9.72 33.59 -10.63
CA ILE A 51 10.80 34.57 -10.46
C ILE A 51 11.40 34.90 -11.81
N ARG A 52 11.50 36.18 -12.14
CA ARG A 52 12.16 36.62 -13.35
C ARG A 52 13.68 36.48 -13.20
N LYS A 53 14.31 35.70 -14.08
CA LYS A 53 15.76 35.52 -14.13
C LYS A 53 16.24 35.87 -15.55
N GLY A 54 16.75 37.08 -15.74
CA GLY A 54 17.03 37.61 -17.05
C GLY A 54 15.73 37.73 -17.88
N ASN A 55 15.69 37.14 -19.06
CA ASN A 55 14.54 37.16 -19.97
C ASN A 55 13.57 35.94 -19.75
N LYS A 56 13.75 35.15 -18.72
CA LYS A 56 12.96 33.94 -18.48
C LYS A 56 12.31 33.98 -17.11
N ASN A 57 11.09 33.44 -17.01
CA ASN A 57 10.47 33.12 -15.76
C ASN A 57 10.90 31.72 -15.31
N VAL A 58 11.37 31.57 -14.08
CA VAL A 58 11.75 30.32 -13.48
C VAL A 58 10.87 30.02 -12.25
N ILE A 59 10.66 28.76 -12.01
CA ILE A 59 9.83 28.25 -10.92
C ILE A 59 10.60 28.35 -9.60
N LYS A 60 9.91 28.81 -8.56
CA LYS A 60 10.30 28.66 -7.16
C LYS A 60 9.20 27.93 -6.43
N ILE A 61 9.55 26.85 -5.75
CA ILE A 61 8.62 26.03 -4.97
C ILE A 61 8.50 26.60 -3.56
N ASN A 62 7.28 26.87 -3.13
CA ASN A 62 7.00 27.30 -1.77
C ASN A 62 6.39 26.12 -1.00
N LYS A 63 7.12 25.60 -0.02
CA LYS A 63 6.71 24.42 0.77
C LYS A 63 5.65 24.76 1.82
N ASN A 64 4.58 25.44 1.39
CA ASN A 64 3.45 25.79 2.24
C ASN A 64 2.56 24.56 2.58
N LEU A 65 1.47 24.79 3.33
CA LEU A 65 0.55 23.72 3.72
C LEU A 65 -0.06 23.00 2.51
N ILE A 66 -0.42 23.75 1.44
CA ILE A 66 -1.04 23.18 0.25
C ILE A 66 -0.05 22.28 -0.49
N TYR A 67 1.20 22.73 -0.65
CA TYR A 67 2.28 21.89 -1.21
C TYR A 67 2.45 20.59 -0.45
N LYS A 68 2.44 20.64 0.90
CA LYS A 68 2.53 19.44 1.73
C LYS A 68 1.38 18.48 1.46
N LYS A 69 0.15 19.00 1.31
CA LYS A 69 -1.03 18.17 1.00
C LYS A 69 -0.97 17.52 -0.39
N PHE A 70 -0.42 18.20 -1.39
CA PHE A 70 -0.13 17.57 -2.69
C PHE A 70 0.84 16.40 -2.55
N LYS A 71 1.91 16.58 -1.76
CA LYS A 71 2.89 15.52 -1.52
C LYS A 71 2.33 14.35 -0.72
N GLU A 72 1.49 14.60 0.26
CA GLU A 72 0.78 13.56 1.01
C GLU A 72 -0.15 12.76 0.09
N LEU A 73 -0.87 13.42 -0.81
CA LEU A 73 -1.73 12.76 -1.80
C LEU A 73 -0.92 11.91 -2.78
N ASP A 74 0.16 12.45 -3.35
CA ASP A 74 1.07 11.71 -4.24
C ASP A 74 1.62 10.45 -3.57
N ASN A 75 2.05 10.58 -2.31
CA ASN A 75 2.51 9.44 -1.51
C ASN A 75 1.40 8.41 -1.29
N ALA A 76 0.18 8.85 -0.96
CA ALA A 76 -0.94 7.95 -0.74
C ALA A 76 -1.31 7.17 -2.00
N VAL A 77 -1.36 7.84 -3.16
CA VAL A 77 -1.59 7.19 -4.47
C VAL A 77 -0.49 6.17 -4.76
N SER A 78 0.78 6.55 -4.60
CA SER A 78 1.91 5.63 -4.82
C SER A 78 1.86 4.40 -3.91
N VAL A 79 1.38 4.53 -2.66
CA VAL A 79 1.19 3.38 -1.76
C VAL A 79 0.10 2.45 -2.30
N ILE A 80 -1.03 2.99 -2.78
CA ILE A 80 -2.14 2.19 -3.34
C ILE A 80 -1.68 1.46 -4.62
N GLU A 81 -0.96 2.14 -5.51
CA GLU A 81 -0.44 1.53 -6.74
C GLU A 81 0.50 0.37 -6.44
N LYS A 82 1.42 0.54 -5.49
CA LYS A 82 2.32 -0.53 -5.05
C LYS A 82 1.58 -1.67 -4.37
N ASP A 83 0.52 -1.35 -3.63
CA ASP A 83 -0.33 -2.34 -2.98
C ASP A 83 -1.01 -3.22 -4.04
N ASN A 84 -1.64 -2.63 -5.04
CA ASN A 84 -2.22 -3.36 -6.16
C ASN A 84 -1.17 -4.22 -6.89
N THR A 85 0.00 -3.65 -7.18
CA THR A 85 1.11 -4.37 -7.79
C THR A 85 1.55 -5.57 -6.96
N PHE A 86 1.58 -5.45 -5.63
CA PHE A 86 1.91 -6.55 -4.72
C PHE A 86 0.90 -7.71 -4.82
N TRP A 87 -0.40 -7.40 -4.77
CA TRP A 87 -1.43 -8.43 -4.85
C TRP A 87 -1.40 -9.16 -6.20
N ASP A 88 -1.19 -8.44 -7.30
CA ASP A 88 -1.09 -9.04 -8.63
C ASP A 88 0.21 -9.86 -8.79
N LEU A 89 1.32 -9.37 -8.24
CA LEU A 89 2.57 -10.10 -8.20
C LEU A 89 2.39 -11.46 -7.50
N VAL A 90 1.82 -11.47 -6.29
CA VAL A 90 1.68 -12.73 -5.51
C VAL A 90 0.82 -13.76 -6.23
N LYS A 91 -0.23 -13.36 -6.97
CA LYS A 91 -1.05 -14.28 -7.77
C LYS A 91 -0.27 -14.97 -8.88
N THR A 92 0.77 -14.32 -9.40
CA THR A 92 1.56 -14.81 -10.54
C THR A 92 2.84 -15.55 -10.15
N LEU A 93 3.31 -15.38 -8.91
CA LEU A 93 4.53 -16.03 -8.43
C LEU A 93 4.36 -17.56 -8.35
N LYS A 94 5.34 -18.25 -8.94
CA LYS A 94 5.46 -19.72 -8.87
C LYS A 94 6.47 -20.11 -7.78
N LEU A 95 6.31 -19.55 -6.57
CA LEU A 95 7.15 -19.77 -5.42
C LEU A 95 6.33 -20.45 -4.31
N LYS A 96 6.99 -21.22 -3.46
CA LYS A 96 6.34 -21.82 -2.29
C LYS A 96 6.24 -20.76 -1.19
N ILE A 97 5.14 -20.00 -1.24
CA ILE A 97 4.81 -18.90 -0.33
C ILE A 97 3.36 -19.01 0.09
N ARG A 98 2.99 -18.45 1.25
CA ARG A 98 1.61 -18.35 1.71
C ARG A 98 1.41 -17.17 2.65
N PHE A 99 0.26 -16.53 2.58
CA PHE A 99 -0.17 -15.57 3.59
C PHE A 99 -0.49 -16.24 4.91
N VAL A 100 -0.14 -15.59 6.03
CA VAL A 100 -0.31 -16.12 7.39
C VAL A 100 -0.84 -15.06 8.35
N LYS A 101 -1.16 -15.45 9.57
CA LYS A 101 -1.59 -14.56 10.66
C LYS A 101 -2.76 -13.65 10.27
N GLY A 102 -2.72 -12.37 10.65
CA GLY A 102 -3.75 -11.38 10.36
C GLY A 102 -4.04 -11.20 8.87
N THR A 103 -3.03 -11.35 8.00
CA THR A 103 -3.23 -11.31 6.55
C THR A 103 -4.08 -12.49 6.07
N ALA A 104 -3.79 -13.70 6.52
CA ALA A 104 -4.59 -14.88 6.21
C ALA A 104 -6.01 -14.75 6.77
N ALA A 105 -6.16 -14.24 8.00
CA ALA A 105 -7.47 -14.00 8.61
C ALA A 105 -8.33 -13.08 7.75
N THR A 106 -7.76 -11.95 7.28
CA THR A 106 -8.49 -11.02 6.41
C THR A 106 -8.88 -11.65 5.07
N ILE A 107 -8.01 -12.47 4.47
CA ILE A 107 -8.30 -13.18 3.22
C ILE A 107 -9.42 -14.22 3.44
N TRP A 108 -9.32 -15.06 4.46
CA TRP A 108 -10.33 -16.08 4.75
C TRP A 108 -11.69 -15.50 5.13
N THR A 109 -11.72 -14.38 5.85
CA THR A 109 -12.95 -13.67 6.20
C THR A 109 -13.49 -12.78 5.09
N LYS A 110 -12.87 -12.77 3.89
CA LYS A 110 -13.23 -11.94 2.73
C LYS A 110 -13.33 -10.45 3.09
N GLY A 111 -12.48 -9.99 3.99
CA GLY A 111 -12.44 -8.60 4.44
C GLY A 111 -13.51 -8.22 5.47
N SER A 112 -14.36 -9.14 5.93
CA SER A 112 -15.30 -8.85 7.03
C SER A 112 -14.58 -8.66 8.37
N PHE A 113 -13.37 -9.17 8.48
CA PHE A 113 -12.44 -8.90 9.57
C PHE A 113 -11.11 -8.39 9.03
N ILE A 114 -10.72 -7.19 9.43
CA ILE A 114 -9.47 -6.53 9.01
C ILE A 114 -8.64 -6.27 10.26
N THR A 115 -7.42 -6.85 10.31
CA THR A 115 -6.47 -6.56 11.38
C THR A 115 -5.84 -5.17 11.21
N GLY A 116 -5.34 -4.58 12.30
CA GLY A 116 -4.61 -3.31 12.26
C GLY A 116 -3.43 -3.34 11.30
N ASP A 117 -2.65 -4.43 11.32
CA ASP A 117 -1.52 -4.61 10.39
C ASP A 117 -1.98 -4.59 8.93
N PHE A 118 -3.06 -5.30 8.61
CA PHE A 118 -3.61 -5.32 7.25
C PHE A 118 -4.13 -3.95 6.82
N TYR A 119 -4.82 -3.25 7.73
CA TYR A 119 -5.26 -1.87 7.52
C TYR A 119 -4.09 -0.94 7.22
N ASP A 120 -2.98 -1.12 7.94
CA ASP A 120 -1.73 -0.39 7.75
C ASP A 120 -0.90 -0.90 6.56
N ARG A 121 -1.43 -1.82 5.75
CA ARG A 121 -0.75 -2.46 4.62
C ARG A 121 0.56 -3.15 5.02
N ILE A 122 0.53 -3.85 6.12
CA ILE A 122 1.59 -4.77 6.55
C ILE A 122 1.07 -6.19 6.33
N TYR A 123 1.77 -6.96 5.50
CA TYR A 123 1.34 -8.28 5.07
C TYR A 123 2.33 -9.35 5.54
N PHE A 124 1.84 -10.32 6.29
CA PHE A 124 2.64 -11.44 6.77
C PHE A 124 2.62 -12.57 5.75
N LEU A 125 3.80 -12.99 5.34
CA LEU A 125 3.99 -13.99 4.31
C LEU A 125 5.08 -14.98 4.72
N GLU A 126 4.73 -16.26 4.79
CA GLU A 126 5.71 -17.35 4.92
C GLU A 126 6.27 -17.68 3.52
N ALA A 127 7.57 -17.92 3.47
CA ALA A 127 8.27 -18.37 2.28
C ALA A 127 9.16 -19.56 2.62
N ASP A 128 9.18 -20.56 1.73
CA ASP A 128 10.17 -21.63 1.84
C ASP A 128 11.58 -21.06 1.74
N LYS A 129 12.52 -21.56 2.52
CA LYS A 129 13.91 -21.05 2.54
C LYS A 129 14.54 -21.00 1.15
N LYS A 130 14.21 -21.97 0.29
CA LYS A 130 14.72 -22.02 -1.11
C LYS A 130 14.17 -20.89 -1.98
N ASP A 131 12.98 -20.42 -1.68
CA ASP A 131 12.25 -19.42 -2.46
C ASP A 131 12.35 -18.01 -1.90
N ALA A 132 12.79 -17.86 -0.66
CA ALA A 132 12.85 -16.57 0.05
C ALA A 132 13.65 -15.50 -0.70
N ASP A 133 14.81 -15.86 -1.24
CA ASP A 133 15.65 -14.90 -1.99
C ASP A 133 15.04 -14.52 -3.35
N SER A 134 14.36 -15.44 -4.00
CA SER A 134 13.63 -15.17 -5.25
C SER A 134 12.43 -14.25 -4.99
N LEU A 135 11.72 -14.45 -3.88
CA LEU A 135 10.68 -13.54 -3.43
C LEU A 135 11.21 -12.12 -3.19
N LYS A 136 12.29 -11.98 -2.42
CA LYS A 136 12.92 -10.68 -2.14
C LYS A 136 13.35 -9.95 -3.41
N LYS A 137 13.92 -10.68 -4.39
CA LYS A 137 14.29 -10.12 -5.70
C LYS A 137 13.06 -9.62 -6.45
N SER A 138 11.96 -10.38 -6.46
CA SER A 138 10.72 -9.99 -7.12
C SER A 138 10.10 -8.75 -6.47
N LEU A 139 10.01 -8.70 -5.14
CA LEU A 139 9.51 -7.53 -4.40
C LEU A 139 10.37 -6.28 -4.66
N LYS A 140 11.70 -6.43 -4.65
CA LYS A 140 12.64 -5.34 -4.92
C LYS A 140 12.48 -4.79 -6.35
N LYS A 141 12.27 -5.65 -7.34
CA LYS A 141 12.05 -5.27 -8.73
C LYS A 141 10.82 -4.36 -8.86
N GLU A 142 9.75 -4.67 -8.16
CA GLU A 142 8.50 -3.90 -8.15
C GLU A 142 8.51 -2.74 -7.14
N GLY A 143 9.64 -2.49 -6.46
CA GLY A 143 9.77 -1.40 -5.49
C GLY A 143 8.94 -1.57 -4.22
N ILE A 144 8.54 -2.81 -3.91
CA ILE A 144 7.74 -3.17 -2.73
C ILE A 144 8.69 -3.37 -1.53
N ALA A 145 8.38 -2.72 -0.43
CA ALA A 145 9.18 -2.83 0.79
C ALA A 145 8.96 -4.19 1.48
N PHE A 146 10.03 -4.76 2.02
CA PHE A 146 9.96 -5.99 2.80
C PHE A 146 10.90 -5.97 4.00
N THR A 147 10.65 -6.86 4.95
CA THR A 147 11.49 -7.07 6.14
C THR A 147 11.42 -8.53 6.59
N GLU A 148 12.47 -8.98 7.30
CA GLU A 148 12.50 -10.27 8.02
C GLU A 148 12.65 -10.06 9.54
N GLY A 149 12.68 -8.83 10.00
CA GLY A 149 12.94 -8.50 11.41
C GLY A 149 12.13 -7.32 11.91
N LYS A 150 12.62 -6.09 11.73
CA LYS A 150 11.97 -4.90 12.27
C LYS A 150 11.07 -4.22 11.26
N ALA A 151 9.88 -3.80 11.70
CA ALA A 151 9.01 -2.97 10.88
C ALA A 151 9.67 -1.60 10.59
N ASN A 152 9.29 -1.05 9.43
CA ASN A 152 9.68 0.30 9.01
C ASN A 152 8.43 1.07 8.53
N ASN A 153 8.59 2.35 8.21
CA ASN A 153 7.48 3.23 7.81
C ASN A 153 7.09 3.14 6.32
N LYS A 154 7.75 2.26 5.54
CA LYS A 154 7.40 2.08 4.12
C LYS A 154 6.14 1.24 3.98
N ARG A 155 5.27 1.60 3.03
CA ARG A 155 4.02 0.88 2.74
C ARG A 155 3.85 0.72 1.22
N PRO A 156 3.28 -0.43 0.76
CA PRO A 156 3.04 -1.63 1.56
C PRO A 156 4.34 -2.24 2.08
N LEU A 157 4.26 -2.95 3.21
CA LEU A 157 5.38 -3.66 3.81
C LEU A 157 5.08 -5.16 3.88
N VAL A 158 5.92 -5.98 3.27
CA VAL A 158 5.82 -7.44 3.34
C VAL A 158 6.73 -7.96 4.43
N TRP A 159 6.15 -8.57 5.46
CA TRP A 159 6.90 -9.23 6.51
C TRP A 159 7.13 -10.69 6.12
N ILE A 160 8.34 -11.01 5.73
CA ILE A 160 8.73 -12.35 5.28
C ILE A 160 9.16 -13.19 6.49
N ILE A 161 8.56 -14.36 6.61
CA ILE A 161 8.88 -15.37 7.62
C ILE A 161 9.41 -16.59 6.87
N GLN A 162 10.68 -16.93 7.05
CA GLN A 162 11.24 -18.13 6.45
C GLN A 162 10.79 -19.37 7.24
N LYS A 163 10.19 -20.34 6.56
CA LYS A 163 9.70 -21.59 7.16
C LYS A 163 9.82 -22.73 6.16
N GLU A 164 10.08 -23.93 6.64
CA GLU A 164 10.09 -25.15 5.84
C GLU A 164 8.86 -26.02 6.15
N GLY A 165 8.48 -26.89 5.24
CA GLY A 165 7.52 -27.95 5.50
C GLY A 165 6.09 -27.47 5.79
N PHE A 166 5.62 -26.39 5.15
CA PHE A 166 4.25 -25.91 5.31
C PHE A 166 3.34 -26.28 4.13
N GLU A 167 2.06 -26.40 4.40
CA GLU A 167 0.99 -26.61 3.43
C GLU A 167 0.45 -25.27 2.93
N ILE A 168 -0.14 -25.27 1.73
CA ILE A 168 -0.68 -24.07 1.09
C ILE A 168 -2.09 -24.38 0.58
N ASP A 169 -3.06 -23.59 1.03
CA ASP A 169 -4.38 -23.52 0.42
C ASP A 169 -4.44 -22.34 -0.56
N LYS A 170 -5.48 -22.32 -1.39
CA LYS A 170 -5.78 -21.20 -2.28
C LYS A 170 -7.13 -20.61 -1.92
N LYS A 171 -7.14 -19.29 -1.69
CA LYS A 171 -8.35 -18.51 -1.50
C LYS A 171 -8.36 -17.31 -2.44
N ASP A 172 -9.36 -17.24 -3.30
CA ASP A 172 -9.51 -16.17 -4.32
C ASP A 172 -8.23 -15.96 -5.19
N GLY A 173 -7.57 -17.11 -5.54
CA GLY A 173 -6.32 -17.11 -6.31
C GLY A 173 -5.05 -16.81 -5.50
N LEU A 174 -5.15 -16.52 -4.22
CA LEU A 174 -4.03 -16.20 -3.35
C LEU A 174 -3.56 -17.43 -2.58
N PRO A 175 -2.23 -17.65 -2.43
CA PRO A 175 -1.69 -18.70 -1.58
C PRO A 175 -1.84 -18.30 -0.12
N VAL A 176 -2.50 -19.11 0.68
CA VAL A 176 -2.83 -18.82 2.08
C VAL A 176 -2.61 -20.05 2.96
N MET A 177 -2.34 -19.84 4.23
CA MET A 177 -2.28 -20.96 5.20
C MET A 177 -3.63 -21.68 5.25
N PRO A 178 -3.66 -23.03 5.44
CA PRO A 178 -4.88 -23.79 5.54
C PRO A 178 -5.83 -23.22 6.60
N LEU A 179 -7.15 -23.25 6.31
CA LEU A 179 -8.16 -22.72 7.21
C LEU A 179 -8.07 -23.35 8.62
N LYS A 180 -7.79 -24.66 8.69
CA LYS A 180 -7.60 -25.36 9.95
C LYS A 180 -6.44 -24.78 10.78
N GLU A 181 -5.30 -24.53 10.11
CA GLU A 181 -4.12 -23.94 10.77
C GLU A 181 -4.39 -22.51 11.25
N LEU A 182 -5.19 -21.74 10.49
CA LEU A 182 -5.63 -20.41 10.91
C LEU A 182 -6.54 -20.44 12.14
N VAL A 183 -7.47 -21.43 12.22
CA VAL A 183 -8.33 -21.64 13.38
C VAL A 183 -7.50 -22.01 14.61
N ASP A 184 -6.53 -22.89 14.45
CA ASP A 184 -5.65 -23.31 15.55
C ASP A 184 -4.82 -22.11 16.06
N TRP A 185 -4.28 -21.30 15.16
CA TRP A 185 -3.61 -20.04 15.48
C TRP A 185 -4.54 -19.02 16.19
N GLY A 186 -5.79 -18.90 15.75
CA GLY A 186 -6.79 -18.03 16.38
C GLY A 186 -7.13 -18.49 17.82
N LYS A 187 -7.24 -19.78 18.04
CA LYS A 187 -7.48 -20.37 19.37
C LYS A 187 -6.29 -20.16 20.31
N GLU A 188 -5.07 -20.39 19.82
CA GLU A 188 -3.84 -20.19 20.60
C GLU A 188 -3.70 -18.76 21.13
N LEU A 189 -4.13 -17.78 20.34
CA LEU A 189 -4.05 -16.36 20.69
C LEU A 189 -5.35 -15.78 21.28
N ASN A 190 -6.38 -16.61 21.51
CA ASN A 190 -7.70 -16.19 22.01
C ASN A 190 -8.34 -15.09 21.14
N LEU A 191 -8.30 -15.27 19.82
CA LEU A 191 -8.84 -14.31 18.86
C LEU A 191 -10.31 -14.66 18.53
N ASP A 192 -11.18 -14.59 19.54
CA ASP A 192 -12.59 -15.01 19.44
C ASP A 192 -13.35 -14.29 18.33
N ASN A 193 -13.05 -13.03 18.08
CA ASN A 193 -13.64 -12.25 17.00
C ASN A 193 -13.34 -12.81 15.59
N ILE A 194 -12.12 -13.31 15.37
CA ILE A 194 -11.76 -14.00 14.11
C ILE A 194 -12.44 -15.36 14.04
N LEU A 195 -12.41 -16.11 15.14
CA LEU A 195 -13.01 -17.43 15.21
C LEU A 195 -14.52 -17.40 14.95
N GLU A 196 -15.24 -16.43 15.51
CA GLU A 196 -16.66 -16.22 15.25
C GLU A 196 -16.92 -15.92 13.76
N GLN A 197 -16.15 -15.03 13.14
CA GLN A 197 -16.30 -14.71 11.73
C GLN A 197 -16.02 -15.93 10.82
N LEU A 198 -14.99 -16.71 11.15
CA LEU A 198 -14.69 -17.94 10.43
C LEU A 198 -15.77 -19.00 10.63
N ASP A 199 -16.30 -19.13 11.85
CA ASP A 199 -17.40 -20.08 12.15
C ASP A 199 -18.66 -19.72 11.35
N ASN A 200 -19.03 -18.45 11.32
CA ASN A 200 -20.18 -17.95 10.56
C ASN A 200 -20.03 -18.18 9.04
N LEU A 201 -18.82 -18.00 8.48
CA LEU A 201 -18.57 -18.13 7.05
C LEU A 201 -18.44 -19.59 6.59
N TYR A 202 -17.90 -20.47 7.42
CA TYR A 202 -17.51 -21.83 7.03
C TYR A 202 -18.21 -22.92 7.82
N ASN A 203 -19.10 -22.57 8.77
CA ASN A 203 -19.87 -23.50 9.61
C ASN A 203 -18.96 -24.53 10.33
N LEU A 204 -17.90 -24.04 10.97
CA LEU A 204 -16.85 -24.86 11.58
C LEU A 204 -17.24 -25.43 12.95
N ARG A 205 -18.36 -24.99 13.52
CA ARG A 205 -18.88 -25.38 14.84
C ARG A 205 -17.88 -25.11 15.97
N LEU A 206 -17.25 -23.93 15.93
CA LEU A 206 -16.25 -23.55 16.93
C LEU A 206 -16.85 -23.03 18.22
N ASN A 207 -18.18 -22.76 18.25
CA ASN A 207 -18.90 -22.15 19.38
C ASN A 207 -18.26 -20.81 19.86
N ALA A 208 -17.59 -20.10 18.98
CA ALA A 208 -17.01 -18.80 19.26
C ALA A 208 -18.13 -17.74 19.22
N ARG A 209 -18.34 -17.03 20.33
CA ARG A 209 -19.46 -16.08 20.52
C ARG A 209 -18.96 -14.73 21.04
N TYR A 210 -18.07 -14.10 20.28
CA TYR A 210 -17.52 -12.80 20.64
C TYR A 210 -18.60 -11.71 20.74
N SER A 211 -19.60 -11.75 19.85
CA SER A 211 -20.72 -10.79 19.85
C SER A 211 -21.58 -10.84 21.11
N GLU A 212 -21.69 -11.99 21.75
CA GLU A 212 -22.45 -12.14 23.00
C GLU A 212 -21.71 -11.54 24.21
N VAL A 213 -20.40 -11.45 24.18
CA VAL A 213 -19.61 -10.84 25.28
C VAL A 213 -19.81 -9.32 25.32
N LEU A 214 -20.02 -8.68 24.17
CA LEU A 214 -20.22 -7.24 24.08
C LEU A 214 -21.63 -6.78 24.50
N THR A 215 -22.63 -7.67 24.50
CA THR A 215 -24.01 -7.34 24.90
C THR A 215 -24.24 -7.42 26.41
N ASN A 216 -23.29 -7.95 27.19
CA ASN A 216 -23.36 -8.12 28.62
C ASN A 216 -22.48 -7.12 29.41
N VAL A 217 -22.00 -6.05 28.76
CA VAL A 217 -21.33 -4.90 29.37
C VAL A 217 -22.19 -3.66 29.21
#